data_b9fe4fc979d9ccd7d15fbdb44fc17bdd
#
_entry.id   b9fe4fc979d9ccd7d15fbdb44fc17bdd
#
_cell.length_a   1.000
_cell.length_b   1.000
_cell.length_c   1.000
_cell.angle_alpha   90.00
_cell.angle_beta   90.00
_cell.angle_gamma   90.00
#
_symmetry.space_group_name_H-M   'P 1'
#
loop_
_entity.id
_entity.type
_entity.pdbx_description
1 polymer ?
#
loop_
_entity_poly.entity_id
_entity_poly.type
_entity_poly.pdbx_seq_one_letter_code
_entity_poly.pdbx_strand_id
1 'polypeptide(L)'
;MVNILVPTDFSQLSKSALKYAIKIANKLGGNVTVLHVMTMTRALRISVSEKILSPAHDMIGAAEEELEVMIRTLSEQYKAITPIKYHVVRGAYFPSTLLREARRLHSGLVVMGTRGATGITKTFLGSNTNSVIEVSHVPVLAVPEKADFKGFRNVVYASDLRNLEDELTMLIRYIEKFESTIHLLHIVPPGEQVEEVESRIEAVLESFPYKNIITLVLVDHDINAAVDQYVEVSKADVLAMFTHEISFFEKVFDRSMTRKMAFHSRVPLLAFRQTRTERGL
;
A
#
# COMPACT_ATOMS: atom_id res chain seq x y z
N MET A 1 -8.75 -9.52 -13.42
CA MET A 1 -7.41 -10.06 -13.06
C MET A 1 -6.54 -8.90 -12.65
N VAL A 2 -5.92 -8.94 -11.46
CA VAL A 2 -5.10 -7.82 -10.94
C VAL A 2 -3.63 -8.13 -11.17
N ASN A 3 -2.91 -7.23 -11.85
CA ASN A 3 -1.45 -7.32 -11.97
C ASN A 3 -0.81 -6.64 -10.76
N ILE A 4 -0.05 -7.36 -9.98
CA ILE A 4 0.59 -6.89 -8.75
C ILE A 4 2.07 -6.67 -9.01
N LEU A 5 2.57 -5.46 -8.71
CA LEU A 5 3.98 -5.11 -8.77
C LEU A 5 4.58 -5.10 -7.36
N VAL A 6 5.68 -5.81 -7.17
CA VAL A 6 6.36 -5.92 -5.88
C VAL A 6 7.80 -5.43 -6.03
N PRO A 7 8.13 -4.23 -5.56
CA PRO A 7 9.53 -3.81 -5.51
C PRO A 7 10.29 -4.58 -4.43
N THR A 8 11.55 -4.93 -4.72
CA THR A 8 12.43 -5.61 -3.77
C THR A 8 13.81 -4.98 -3.69
N ASP A 9 14.34 -4.95 -2.48
CA ASP A 9 15.72 -4.66 -2.12
C ASP A 9 16.38 -5.88 -1.45
N PHE A 10 15.77 -7.07 -1.64
CA PHE A 10 16.13 -8.36 -1.05
C PHE A 10 16.01 -8.44 0.48
N SER A 11 15.61 -7.37 1.14
CA SER A 11 15.38 -7.35 2.59
C SER A 11 14.27 -8.31 3.02
N GLN A 12 14.26 -8.69 4.30
CA GLN A 12 13.19 -9.50 4.88
C GLN A 12 11.82 -8.83 4.74
N LEU A 13 11.80 -7.51 4.77
CA LEU A 13 10.58 -6.73 4.61
C LEU A 13 10.01 -6.80 3.18
N SER A 14 10.87 -6.72 2.15
CA SER A 14 10.44 -6.91 0.76
C SER A 14 10.00 -8.35 0.49
N LYS A 15 10.60 -9.34 1.16
CA LYS A 15 10.15 -10.74 1.13
C LYS A 15 8.76 -10.91 1.77
N SER A 16 8.48 -10.20 2.87
CA SER A 16 7.14 -10.16 3.47
C SER A 16 6.11 -9.53 2.52
N ALA A 17 6.45 -8.48 1.80
CA ALA A 17 5.59 -7.90 0.77
C ALA A 17 5.30 -8.89 -0.36
N LEU A 18 6.29 -9.64 -0.84
CA LEU A 18 6.10 -10.68 -1.85
C LEU A 18 5.20 -11.82 -1.36
N LYS A 19 5.35 -12.26 -0.09
CA LYS A 19 4.42 -13.20 0.56
C LYS A 19 2.97 -12.71 0.46
N TYR A 20 2.72 -11.44 0.78
CA TYR A 20 1.38 -10.85 0.69
C TYR A 20 0.88 -10.83 -0.75
N ALA A 21 1.71 -10.39 -1.70
CA ALA A 21 1.36 -10.33 -3.11
C ALA A 21 0.97 -11.70 -3.68
N ILE A 22 1.71 -12.76 -3.35
CA ILE A 22 1.39 -14.13 -3.75
C ILE A 22 0.01 -14.54 -3.24
N LYS A 23 -0.25 -14.32 -1.94
CA LYS A 23 -1.54 -14.71 -1.33
C LYS A 23 -2.71 -13.91 -1.88
N ILE A 24 -2.53 -12.61 -2.15
CA ILE A 24 -3.53 -11.77 -2.80
C ILE A 24 -3.77 -12.24 -4.24
N ALA A 25 -2.71 -12.48 -5.03
CA ALA A 25 -2.82 -12.95 -6.40
C ALA A 25 -3.56 -14.29 -6.48
N ASN A 26 -3.24 -15.21 -5.58
CA ASN A 26 -3.93 -16.51 -5.50
C ASN A 26 -5.45 -16.35 -5.25
N LYS A 27 -5.85 -15.42 -4.39
CA LYS A 27 -7.28 -15.19 -4.08
C LYS A 27 -8.00 -14.43 -5.18
N LEU A 28 -7.36 -13.40 -5.75
CA LEU A 28 -7.96 -12.56 -6.78
C LEU A 28 -7.86 -13.13 -8.20
N GLY A 29 -7.02 -14.15 -8.43
CA GLY A 29 -6.69 -14.66 -9.76
C GLY A 29 -5.79 -13.67 -10.52
N GLY A 30 -4.75 -13.14 -9.84
CA GLY A 30 -3.84 -12.12 -10.36
C GLY A 30 -2.49 -12.67 -10.80
N ASN A 31 -1.67 -11.79 -11.38
CA ASN A 31 -0.26 -12.05 -11.68
C ASN A 31 0.63 -11.22 -10.76
N VAL A 32 1.81 -11.75 -10.44
CA VAL A 32 2.82 -11.04 -9.65
C VAL A 32 4.05 -10.78 -10.50
N THR A 33 4.56 -9.56 -10.46
CA THR A 33 5.85 -9.19 -11.05
C THR A 33 6.71 -8.56 -9.96
N VAL A 34 7.91 -9.11 -9.75
CA VAL A 34 8.91 -8.58 -8.84
C VAL A 34 9.80 -7.60 -9.59
N LEU A 35 10.07 -6.44 -9.00
CA LEU A 35 10.89 -5.39 -9.58
C LEU A 35 12.07 -5.07 -8.67
N HIS A 36 13.28 -5.27 -9.17
CA HIS A 36 14.46 -4.72 -8.52
C HIS A 36 14.92 -3.45 -9.24
N VAL A 37 15.01 -2.33 -8.50
CA VAL A 37 15.48 -1.05 -9.03
C VAL A 37 16.90 -0.79 -8.57
N MET A 38 17.82 -0.87 -9.50
CA MET A 38 19.22 -0.50 -9.27
C MET A 38 19.36 1.02 -9.34
N THR A 39 19.52 1.67 -8.18
CA THR A 39 19.78 3.11 -8.14
C THR A 39 21.26 3.41 -8.42
N MET A 40 21.51 4.14 -9.50
CA MET A 40 22.88 4.53 -9.86
C MET A 40 23.33 5.72 -9.02
N THR A 41 24.32 5.52 -8.17
CA THR A 41 25.01 6.62 -7.49
C THR A 41 25.80 7.47 -8.50
N ARG A 42 26.07 8.74 -8.16
CA ARG A 42 26.83 9.67 -9.03
C ARG A 42 28.19 9.11 -9.46
N ALA A 43 28.85 8.36 -8.58
CA ALA A 43 30.11 7.70 -8.85
C ALA A 43 30.01 6.62 -9.95
N LEU A 44 28.97 5.80 -9.93
CA LEU A 44 28.72 4.79 -10.97
C LEU A 44 28.33 5.42 -12.33
N ARG A 45 27.71 6.60 -12.35
CA ARG A 45 27.41 7.33 -13.59
C ARG A 45 28.66 7.81 -14.31
N ILE A 46 29.68 8.20 -13.56
CA ILE A 46 30.98 8.68 -14.12
C ILE A 46 31.76 7.49 -14.69
N SER A 47 31.77 6.33 -14.02
CA SER A 47 32.44 5.12 -14.49
C SER A 47 31.85 4.54 -15.79
N VAL A 48 30.56 4.72 -16.04
CA VAL A 48 29.88 4.22 -17.26
C VAL A 48 30.24 5.03 -18.50
N SER A 49 30.67 6.32 -18.34
CA SER A 49 31.16 7.12 -19.46
C SER A 49 32.58 6.76 -19.91
N GLU A 50 33.34 6.06 -19.10
CA GLU A 50 34.68 5.54 -19.41
C GLU A 50 34.64 4.04 -19.65
N LYS A 51 34.19 3.56 -20.80
CA LYS A 51 34.40 2.22 -21.40
C LYS A 51 34.65 0.99 -20.49
N ILE A 52 34.15 0.98 -19.23
CA ILE A 52 34.19 -0.20 -18.36
C ILE A 52 32.80 -0.82 -18.32
N LEU A 53 32.43 -1.54 -19.39
CA LEU A 53 31.14 -2.24 -19.54
C LEU A 53 30.98 -3.45 -18.61
N SER A 54 32.05 -3.96 -18.03
CA SER A 54 32.09 -5.21 -17.28
C SER A 54 31.33 -5.16 -15.92
N PRO A 55 31.62 -4.24 -14.98
CA PRO A 55 31.04 -4.35 -13.63
C PRO A 55 29.51 -4.14 -13.57
N ALA A 56 28.96 -3.36 -14.49
CA ALA A 56 27.52 -3.06 -14.46
C ALA A 56 26.67 -4.22 -15.04
N HIS A 57 27.25 -5.03 -15.92
CA HIS A 57 26.60 -6.24 -16.45
C HIS A 57 26.62 -7.36 -15.41
N ASP A 58 27.75 -7.53 -14.72
CA ASP A 58 27.92 -8.50 -13.64
C ASP A 58 26.97 -8.22 -12.47
N MET A 59 26.71 -6.96 -12.16
CA MET A 59 25.74 -6.57 -11.12
C MET A 59 24.28 -6.90 -11.48
N ILE A 60 23.90 -6.80 -12.77
CA ILE A 60 22.54 -7.20 -13.20
C ILE A 60 22.38 -8.70 -13.10
N GLY A 61 23.33 -9.47 -13.61
CA GLY A 61 23.31 -10.93 -13.53
C GLY A 61 23.22 -11.44 -12.09
N ALA A 62 24.03 -10.88 -11.18
CA ALA A 62 23.95 -11.22 -9.77
C ALA A 62 22.59 -10.91 -9.14
N ALA A 63 21.97 -9.77 -9.49
CA ALA A 63 20.64 -9.43 -9.02
C ALA A 63 19.55 -10.35 -9.59
N GLU A 64 19.69 -10.79 -10.85
CA GLU A 64 18.77 -11.74 -11.48
C GLU A 64 18.86 -13.12 -10.82
N GLU A 65 20.06 -13.62 -10.55
CA GLU A 65 20.26 -14.87 -9.82
C GLU A 65 19.65 -14.83 -8.41
N GLU A 66 19.84 -13.75 -7.68
CA GLU A 66 19.26 -13.57 -6.34
C GLU A 66 17.72 -13.50 -6.40
N LEU A 67 17.16 -12.83 -7.43
CA LEU A 67 15.71 -12.79 -7.67
C LEU A 67 15.15 -14.18 -7.96
N GLU A 68 15.80 -14.96 -8.81
CA GLU A 68 15.36 -16.32 -9.16
C GLU A 68 15.31 -17.22 -7.92
N VAL A 69 16.34 -17.19 -7.10
CA VAL A 69 16.40 -17.96 -5.85
C VAL A 69 15.29 -17.52 -4.90
N MET A 70 15.12 -16.21 -4.69
CA MET A 70 14.10 -15.68 -3.81
C MET A 70 12.69 -16.02 -4.30
N ILE A 71 12.42 -15.85 -5.59
CA ILE A 71 11.10 -16.11 -6.19
C ILE A 71 10.78 -17.61 -6.11
N ARG A 72 11.70 -18.48 -6.47
CA ARG A 72 11.51 -19.93 -6.37
C ARG A 72 11.16 -20.33 -4.95
N THR A 73 11.97 -19.92 -3.97
CA THR A 73 11.77 -20.25 -2.56
C THR A 73 10.40 -19.80 -2.05
N LEU A 74 10.02 -18.55 -2.34
CA LEU A 74 8.74 -18.00 -1.85
C LEU A 74 7.54 -18.53 -2.63
N SER A 75 7.69 -18.81 -3.93
CA SER A 75 6.63 -19.44 -4.74
C SER A 75 6.26 -20.81 -4.23
N GLU A 76 7.25 -21.65 -3.92
CA GLU A 76 7.07 -22.97 -3.34
C GLU A 76 6.46 -22.88 -1.94
N GLN A 77 7.03 -22.05 -1.08
CA GLN A 77 6.58 -21.89 0.31
C GLN A 77 5.13 -21.41 0.42
N TYR A 78 4.71 -20.48 -0.44
CA TYR A 78 3.38 -19.85 -0.41
C TYR A 78 2.44 -20.36 -1.51
N LYS A 79 2.84 -21.41 -2.24
CA LYS A 79 2.04 -22.09 -3.25
C LYS A 79 1.47 -21.12 -4.29
N ALA A 80 2.37 -20.38 -4.96
CA ALA A 80 1.96 -19.45 -6.02
C ALA A 80 1.26 -20.24 -7.14
N ILE A 81 0.04 -19.81 -7.50
CA ILE A 81 -0.78 -20.47 -8.54
C ILE A 81 -0.27 -20.07 -9.93
N THR A 82 0.19 -18.84 -10.10
CA THR A 82 0.72 -18.33 -11.37
C THR A 82 2.22 -18.11 -11.28
N PRO A 83 2.99 -18.33 -12.38
CA PRO A 83 4.40 -18.02 -12.41
C PRO A 83 4.66 -16.55 -12.09
N ILE A 84 5.62 -16.29 -11.22
CA ILE A 84 6.05 -14.94 -10.84
C ILE A 84 7.09 -14.47 -11.84
N LYS A 85 6.86 -13.32 -12.47
CA LYS A 85 7.83 -12.66 -13.35
C LYS A 85 8.73 -11.74 -12.55
N TYR A 86 9.88 -11.39 -13.10
CA TYR A 86 10.73 -10.35 -12.51
C TYR A 86 11.33 -9.44 -13.57
N HIS A 87 11.76 -8.25 -13.12
CA HIS A 87 12.52 -7.29 -13.92
C HIS A 87 13.57 -6.63 -13.05
N VAL A 88 14.76 -6.46 -13.61
CA VAL A 88 15.83 -5.63 -13.06
C VAL A 88 15.91 -4.37 -13.91
N VAL A 89 15.75 -3.20 -13.31
CA VAL A 89 15.78 -1.92 -14.02
C VAL A 89 16.73 -0.94 -13.37
N ARG A 90 17.34 -0.08 -14.19
CA ARG A 90 18.15 1.04 -13.69
C ARG A 90 17.28 2.28 -13.54
N GLY A 91 17.46 3.01 -12.44
CA GLY A 91 16.74 4.24 -12.18
C GLY A 91 17.54 5.23 -11.35
N ALA A 92 17.32 6.52 -11.60
CA ALA A 92 17.96 7.58 -10.82
C ALA A 92 17.25 7.85 -9.49
N TYR A 93 15.93 7.66 -9.47
CA TYR A 93 15.07 7.90 -8.33
C TYR A 93 14.03 6.79 -8.24
N PHE A 94 14.01 6.10 -7.10
CA PHE A 94 13.21 4.89 -6.93
C PHE A 94 11.71 5.08 -7.18
N PRO A 95 10.99 6.06 -6.56
CA PRO A 95 9.55 6.19 -6.73
C PRO A 95 9.14 6.42 -8.19
N SER A 96 9.80 7.33 -8.92
CA SER A 96 9.48 7.60 -10.32
C SER A 96 9.78 6.40 -11.22
N THR A 97 10.84 5.65 -10.92
CA THR A 97 11.19 4.43 -11.67
C THR A 97 10.15 3.35 -11.44
N LEU A 98 9.77 3.10 -10.19
CA LEU A 98 8.72 2.14 -9.83
C LEU A 98 7.40 2.45 -10.53
N LEU A 99 6.95 3.70 -10.49
CA LEU A 99 5.66 4.10 -11.08
C LEU A 99 5.67 4.10 -12.61
N ARG A 100 6.80 4.38 -13.24
CA ARG A 100 6.97 4.18 -14.68
C ARG A 100 6.80 2.70 -15.05
N GLU A 101 7.44 1.80 -14.31
CA GLU A 101 7.29 0.37 -14.53
C GLU A 101 5.87 -0.13 -14.20
N ALA A 102 5.22 0.40 -13.16
CA ALA A 102 3.84 0.09 -12.85
C ALA A 102 2.89 0.42 -14.02
N ARG A 103 3.09 1.57 -14.68
CA ARG A 103 2.33 1.92 -15.91
C ARG A 103 2.65 0.97 -17.05
N ARG A 104 3.92 0.71 -17.32
CA ARG A 104 4.37 -0.17 -18.42
C ARG A 104 3.82 -1.59 -18.29
N LEU A 105 3.71 -2.09 -17.06
CA LEU A 105 3.23 -3.42 -16.73
C LEU A 105 1.71 -3.48 -16.49
N HIS A 106 1.00 -2.36 -16.68
CA HIS A 106 -0.43 -2.23 -16.37
C HIS A 106 -0.76 -2.78 -14.98
N SER A 107 0.06 -2.43 -14.00
CA SER A 107 -0.13 -2.88 -12.63
C SER A 107 -1.37 -2.22 -12.02
N GLY A 108 -2.21 -3.03 -11.37
CA GLY A 108 -3.40 -2.56 -10.66
C GLY A 108 -3.16 -2.39 -9.16
N LEU A 109 -2.02 -2.88 -8.64
CA LEU A 109 -1.65 -2.80 -7.24
C LEU A 109 -0.13 -2.83 -7.11
N VAL A 110 0.41 -1.96 -6.26
CA VAL A 110 1.80 -2.06 -5.78
C VAL A 110 1.78 -2.63 -4.36
N VAL A 111 2.55 -3.69 -4.10
CA VAL A 111 2.70 -4.24 -2.74
C VAL A 111 4.15 -4.09 -2.32
N MET A 112 4.40 -3.33 -1.27
CA MET A 112 5.76 -3.02 -0.82
C MET A 112 5.87 -3.01 0.69
N GLY A 113 7.08 -3.16 1.21
CA GLY A 113 7.33 -3.06 2.64
C GLY A 113 7.14 -1.62 3.16
N THR A 114 6.79 -1.47 4.42
CA THR A 114 6.65 -0.14 5.05
C THR A 114 7.98 0.62 5.14
N ARG A 115 9.14 -0.08 5.15
CA ARG A 115 10.50 0.50 5.26
C ARG A 115 11.43 -0.14 4.23
N GLY A 116 12.58 0.48 3.94
CA GLY A 116 13.66 -0.13 3.16
C GLY A 116 14.72 -0.77 4.05
N ALA A 117 15.74 -1.37 3.44
CA ALA A 117 16.85 -2.08 4.12
C ALA A 117 17.62 -1.22 5.16
N THR A 118 17.56 0.10 5.07
CA THR A 118 18.28 1.02 5.97
C THR A 118 17.58 1.33 7.28
N GLY A 119 16.41 0.84 7.52
CA GLY A 119 15.56 0.72 8.74
C GLY A 119 15.78 1.57 10.00
N ILE A 120 16.45 2.73 9.93
CA ILE A 120 16.97 3.48 11.09
C ILE A 120 15.92 4.37 11.78
N THR A 121 14.74 4.57 11.19
CA THR A 121 13.75 5.49 11.74
C THR A 121 12.58 4.78 12.40
N LYS A 122 12.15 5.32 13.57
CA LYS A 122 10.97 4.85 14.33
C LYS A 122 9.63 5.19 13.66
N THR A 123 9.63 5.64 12.40
CA THR A 123 8.42 6.00 11.64
C THR A 123 7.79 4.77 11.01
N PHE A 124 6.47 4.73 10.95
CA PHE A 124 5.69 3.63 10.37
C PHE A 124 6.00 3.42 8.87
N LEU A 125 6.06 4.50 8.10
CA LEU A 125 6.39 4.48 6.67
C LEU A 125 7.80 5.03 6.42
N GLY A 126 8.62 4.27 5.69
CA GLY A 126 9.89 4.75 5.18
C GLY A 126 9.70 5.81 4.08
N SER A 127 10.75 6.62 3.84
CA SER A 127 10.71 7.70 2.85
C SER A 127 10.29 7.25 1.45
N ASN A 128 10.78 6.10 0.99
CA ASN A 128 10.42 5.54 -0.31
C ASN A 128 8.94 5.17 -0.39
N THR A 129 8.41 4.51 0.64
CA THR A 129 7.01 4.08 0.68
C THR A 129 6.08 5.27 0.75
N ASN A 130 6.38 6.25 1.59
CA ASN A 130 5.62 7.49 1.66
C ASN A 130 5.61 8.22 0.31
N SER A 131 6.79 8.43 -0.30
CA SER A 131 6.89 9.08 -1.61
C SER A 131 6.17 8.33 -2.72
N VAL A 132 6.11 6.99 -2.66
CA VAL A 132 5.33 6.20 -3.64
C VAL A 132 3.84 6.42 -3.43
N ILE A 133 3.33 6.36 -2.19
CA ILE A 133 1.92 6.59 -1.88
C ILE A 133 1.47 7.98 -2.33
N GLU A 134 2.27 9.01 -2.07
CA GLU A 134 1.96 10.42 -2.41
C GLU A 134 1.75 10.66 -3.92
N VAL A 135 2.47 9.91 -4.77
CA VAL A 135 2.46 10.15 -6.22
C VAL A 135 1.93 8.98 -7.05
N SER A 136 1.53 7.89 -6.41
CA SER A 136 1.06 6.69 -7.10
C SER A 136 -0.28 6.93 -7.80
N HIS A 137 -0.40 6.41 -9.01
CA HIS A 137 -1.65 6.36 -9.78
C HIS A 137 -2.39 5.02 -9.63
N VAL A 138 -1.83 4.11 -8.87
CA VAL A 138 -2.44 2.82 -8.51
C VAL A 138 -2.38 2.64 -6.99
N PRO A 139 -3.29 1.87 -6.39
CA PRO A 139 -3.24 1.61 -4.96
C PRO A 139 -1.91 1.01 -4.52
N VAL A 140 -1.49 1.36 -3.31
CA VAL A 140 -0.27 0.87 -2.68
C VAL A 140 -0.62 0.15 -1.38
N LEU A 141 -0.27 -1.13 -1.29
CA LEU A 141 -0.34 -1.89 -0.04
C LEU A 141 1.02 -1.86 0.63
N ALA A 142 1.13 -1.10 1.71
CA ALA A 142 2.32 -1.03 2.54
C ALA A 142 2.25 -2.10 3.64
N VAL A 143 3.15 -3.10 3.58
CA VAL A 143 3.14 -4.29 4.45
C VAL A 143 4.18 -4.14 5.56
N PRO A 144 3.78 -4.17 6.85
CA PRO A 144 4.69 -4.20 7.97
C PRO A 144 5.47 -5.52 8.05
N GLU A 145 6.68 -5.46 8.61
CA GLU A 145 7.58 -6.62 8.69
C GLU A 145 6.96 -7.83 9.40
N LYS A 146 6.23 -7.57 10.49
CA LYS A 146 5.64 -8.59 11.35
C LYS A 146 4.18 -8.90 11.02
N ALA A 147 3.67 -8.36 9.92
CA ALA A 147 2.30 -8.61 9.53
C ALA A 147 2.11 -10.06 9.05
N ASP A 148 1.07 -10.70 9.55
CA ASP A 148 0.62 -12.01 9.07
C ASP A 148 -0.60 -11.85 8.17
N PHE A 149 -0.55 -12.48 7.00
CA PHE A 149 -1.67 -12.47 6.07
C PHE A 149 -2.77 -13.41 6.56
N LYS A 150 -3.86 -12.82 7.04
CA LYS A 150 -5.07 -13.55 7.49
C LYS A 150 -6.23 -13.49 6.49
N GLY A 151 -6.01 -12.89 5.32
CA GLY A 151 -7.05 -12.45 4.41
C GLY A 151 -7.39 -10.97 4.68
N PHE A 152 -8.36 -10.43 3.95
CA PHE A 152 -8.90 -9.09 4.21
C PHE A 152 -10.35 -9.22 4.67
N ARG A 153 -10.58 -9.94 5.77
CA ARG A 153 -11.94 -10.16 6.29
C ARG A 153 -12.47 -8.94 7.03
N ASN A 154 -11.64 -8.32 7.86
CA ASN A 154 -11.97 -7.10 8.59
C ASN A 154 -11.17 -5.94 8.02
N VAL A 155 -11.80 -5.07 7.26
CA VAL A 155 -11.20 -3.91 6.61
C VAL A 155 -11.67 -2.66 7.34
N VAL A 156 -10.77 -1.97 8.05
CA VAL A 156 -11.09 -0.63 8.55
C VAL A 156 -10.83 0.36 7.42
N TYR A 157 -11.86 1.06 7.01
CA TYR A 157 -11.77 2.15 6.05
C TYR A 157 -11.95 3.47 6.79
N ALA A 158 -10.84 4.19 7.02
CA ALA A 158 -10.85 5.52 7.61
C ALA A 158 -11.14 6.57 6.52
N SER A 159 -12.31 7.21 6.59
CA SER A 159 -12.84 8.11 5.58
C SER A 159 -13.02 9.53 6.09
N ASP A 160 -12.77 10.53 5.24
CA ASP A 160 -13.18 11.93 5.45
C ASP A 160 -14.54 12.24 4.80
N LEU A 161 -15.21 11.24 4.26
CA LEU A 161 -16.55 11.28 3.64
C LEU A 161 -16.67 12.18 2.39
N ARG A 162 -15.59 12.67 1.81
CA ARG A 162 -15.65 13.61 0.67
C ARG A 162 -16.21 12.98 -0.59
N ASN A 163 -15.84 11.73 -0.89
CA ASN A 163 -16.28 11.00 -2.09
C ASN A 163 -16.59 9.54 -1.74
N LEU A 164 -17.40 9.33 -0.72
CA LEU A 164 -17.62 8.02 -0.08
C LEU A 164 -18.03 6.93 -1.06
N GLU A 165 -18.95 7.19 -1.98
CA GLU A 165 -19.45 6.20 -2.95
C GLU A 165 -18.36 5.74 -3.93
N ASP A 166 -17.62 6.70 -4.52
CA ASP A 166 -16.52 6.40 -5.44
C ASP A 166 -15.40 5.63 -4.74
N GLU A 167 -15.08 6.02 -3.51
CA GLU A 167 -14.03 5.39 -2.71
C GLU A 167 -14.38 3.96 -2.32
N LEU A 168 -15.61 3.74 -1.85
CA LEU A 168 -16.09 2.39 -1.57
C LEU A 168 -16.10 1.53 -2.82
N THR A 169 -16.52 2.07 -3.96
CA THR A 169 -16.49 1.36 -5.25
C THR A 169 -15.06 0.97 -5.64
N MET A 170 -14.09 1.83 -5.40
CA MET A 170 -12.68 1.51 -5.66
C MET A 170 -12.15 0.46 -4.69
N LEU A 171 -12.44 0.59 -3.40
CA LEU A 171 -11.97 -0.33 -2.35
C LEU A 171 -12.49 -1.75 -2.57
N ILE A 172 -13.78 -1.90 -2.88
CA ILE A 172 -14.45 -3.21 -3.04
C ILE A 172 -13.76 -4.06 -4.11
N ARG A 173 -13.26 -3.49 -5.19
CA ARG A 173 -12.53 -4.23 -6.24
C ARG A 173 -11.38 -5.08 -5.73
N TYR A 174 -10.80 -4.70 -4.59
CA TYR A 174 -9.64 -5.37 -3.99
C TYR A 174 -10.02 -6.34 -2.87
N ILE A 175 -11.20 -6.17 -2.28
CA ILE A 175 -11.56 -6.88 -1.06
C ILE A 175 -12.78 -7.81 -1.19
N GLU A 176 -13.66 -7.62 -2.18
CA GLU A 176 -14.92 -8.39 -2.29
C GLU A 176 -14.72 -9.91 -2.31
N LYS A 177 -13.68 -10.39 -3.02
CA LYS A 177 -13.37 -11.83 -3.08
C LYS A 177 -12.90 -12.42 -1.75
N PHE A 178 -12.59 -11.58 -0.77
CA PHE A 178 -12.27 -12.01 0.59
C PHE A 178 -13.50 -12.07 1.50
N GLU A 179 -14.68 -11.71 0.98
CA GLU A 179 -15.93 -11.64 1.75
C GLU A 179 -15.78 -10.70 2.96
N SER A 180 -15.19 -9.54 2.71
CA SER A 180 -14.76 -8.60 3.73
C SER A 180 -15.95 -7.95 4.44
N THR A 181 -15.80 -7.70 5.74
CA THR A 181 -16.59 -6.69 6.45
C THR A 181 -15.83 -5.37 6.39
N ILE A 182 -16.46 -4.32 5.86
CA ILE A 182 -15.90 -2.96 5.85
C ILE A 182 -16.37 -2.26 7.12
N HIS A 183 -15.44 -1.83 7.95
CA HIS A 183 -15.70 -0.92 9.06
C HIS A 183 -15.45 0.50 8.56
N LEU A 184 -16.50 1.18 8.10
CA LEU A 184 -16.44 2.58 7.69
C LEU A 184 -16.30 3.45 8.94
N LEU A 185 -15.09 3.91 9.18
CA LEU A 185 -14.74 4.74 10.33
C LEU A 185 -14.62 6.19 9.92
N HIS A 186 -15.40 7.05 10.55
CA HIS A 186 -15.29 8.50 10.45
C HIS A 186 -15.08 9.11 11.84
N ILE A 187 -14.21 10.12 11.93
CA ILE A 187 -13.89 10.76 13.20
C ILE A 187 -14.23 12.22 13.10
N VAL A 188 -15.07 12.68 14.01
CA VAL A 188 -15.53 14.06 14.12
C VAL A 188 -14.93 14.75 15.34
N PRO A 189 -14.62 16.04 15.28
CA PRO A 189 -14.23 16.80 16.45
C PRO A 189 -15.38 16.93 17.44
N PRO A 190 -15.11 17.09 18.75
CA PRO A 190 -16.14 17.39 19.75
C PRO A 190 -16.96 18.62 19.37
N GLY A 191 -18.29 18.50 19.50
CA GLY A 191 -19.25 19.54 19.17
C GLY A 191 -19.88 19.41 17.78
N GLU A 192 -19.42 18.49 16.95
CA GLU A 192 -20.10 18.12 15.69
C GLU A 192 -21.29 17.20 15.97
N GLN A 193 -22.36 17.33 15.17
CA GLN A 193 -23.58 16.53 15.36
C GLN A 193 -23.40 15.17 14.70
N VAL A 194 -23.16 14.14 15.51
CA VAL A 194 -22.93 12.75 15.07
C VAL A 194 -24.10 12.23 14.24
N GLU A 195 -25.33 12.46 14.67
CA GLU A 195 -26.56 11.99 14.02
C GLU A 195 -26.71 12.55 12.59
N GLU A 196 -26.27 13.78 12.35
CA GLU A 196 -26.29 14.38 11.00
C GLU A 196 -25.27 13.70 10.07
N VAL A 197 -24.09 13.39 10.60
CA VAL A 197 -23.05 12.67 9.86
C VAL A 197 -23.51 11.24 9.54
N GLU A 198 -24.08 10.54 10.52
CA GLU A 198 -24.60 9.18 10.35
C GLU A 198 -25.71 9.15 9.28
N SER A 199 -26.67 10.10 9.33
CA SER A 199 -27.74 10.19 8.32
C SER A 199 -27.19 10.40 6.90
N ARG A 200 -26.12 11.19 6.74
CA ARG A 200 -25.46 11.39 5.44
C ARG A 200 -24.80 10.11 4.93
N ILE A 201 -24.17 9.34 5.81
CA ILE A 201 -23.56 8.06 5.46
C ILE A 201 -24.64 7.05 5.06
N GLU A 202 -25.72 6.94 5.85
CA GLU A 202 -26.85 6.04 5.58
C GLU A 202 -27.47 6.32 4.21
N ALA A 203 -27.68 7.57 3.86
CA ALA A 203 -28.24 7.97 2.56
C ALA A 203 -27.37 7.45 1.37
N VAL A 204 -26.04 7.43 1.51
CA VAL A 204 -25.15 6.86 0.50
C VAL A 204 -25.24 5.34 0.50
N LEU A 205 -25.27 4.70 1.66
CA LEU A 205 -25.23 3.25 1.79
C LEU A 205 -26.57 2.57 1.46
N GLU A 206 -27.69 3.28 1.50
CA GLU A 206 -29.02 2.74 1.19
C GLU A 206 -29.07 2.10 -0.21
N SER A 207 -28.56 2.80 -1.22
CA SER A 207 -28.49 2.33 -2.61
C SER A 207 -27.22 1.58 -2.95
N PHE A 208 -26.20 1.56 -2.05
CA PHE A 208 -24.90 0.98 -2.33
C PHE A 208 -24.98 -0.57 -2.42
N PRO A 209 -24.39 -1.19 -3.45
CA PRO A 209 -24.60 -2.62 -3.73
C PRO A 209 -23.94 -3.55 -2.70
N TYR A 210 -22.84 -3.15 -2.08
CA TYR A 210 -22.13 -3.95 -1.09
C TYR A 210 -22.71 -3.71 0.29
N LYS A 211 -23.28 -4.75 0.91
CA LYS A 211 -24.06 -4.61 2.15
C LYS A 211 -23.28 -4.95 3.43
N ASN A 212 -22.10 -5.56 3.33
CA ASN A 212 -21.31 -5.94 4.50
C ASN A 212 -20.45 -4.74 4.99
N ILE A 213 -21.11 -3.67 5.36
CA ILE A 213 -20.51 -2.42 5.86
C ILE A 213 -21.07 -2.14 7.25
N ILE A 214 -20.19 -1.89 8.20
CA ILE A 214 -20.50 -1.42 9.55
C ILE A 214 -20.03 0.03 9.63
N THR A 215 -20.92 0.96 9.92
CA THR A 215 -20.61 2.38 10.08
C THR A 215 -20.27 2.69 11.52
N LEU A 216 -19.25 3.54 11.71
CA LEU A 216 -18.84 4.03 13.01
C LEU A 216 -18.41 5.49 12.90
N VAL A 217 -19.09 6.37 13.63
CA VAL A 217 -18.72 7.76 13.81
C VAL A 217 -18.19 7.94 15.25
N LEU A 218 -16.94 8.33 15.40
CA LEU A 218 -16.32 8.54 16.70
C LEU A 218 -16.04 10.03 16.92
N VAL A 219 -16.27 10.48 18.15
CA VAL A 219 -15.92 11.84 18.57
C VAL A 219 -14.54 11.81 19.23
N ASP A 220 -13.55 12.43 18.61
CA ASP A 220 -12.20 12.54 19.18
C ASP A 220 -11.47 13.78 18.64
N HIS A 221 -10.57 14.33 19.45
CA HIS A 221 -9.66 15.40 19.02
C HIS A 221 -8.44 14.87 18.26
N ASP A 222 -8.04 13.63 18.54
CA ASP A 222 -6.88 12.97 17.95
C ASP A 222 -7.31 11.85 17.00
N ILE A 223 -7.44 12.21 15.71
CA ILE A 223 -7.82 11.28 14.65
C ILE A 223 -6.89 10.06 14.62
N ASN A 224 -5.59 10.26 14.85
CA ASN A 224 -4.60 9.18 14.80
C ASN A 224 -4.81 8.15 15.91
N ALA A 225 -4.97 8.64 17.13
CA ALA A 225 -5.21 7.79 18.29
C ALA A 225 -6.52 7.01 18.13
N ALA A 226 -7.57 7.65 17.66
CA ALA A 226 -8.86 7.02 17.43
C ALA A 226 -8.80 5.93 16.35
N VAL A 227 -8.13 6.19 15.22
CA VAL A 227 -7.92 5.19 14.15
C VAL A 227 -7.11 4.00 14.67
N ASP A 228 -6.00 4.25 15.38
CA ASP A 228 -5.14 3.20 15.93
C ASP A 228 -5.88 2.32 16.92
N GLN A 229 -6.60 2.93 17.85
CA GLN A 229 -7.39 2.21 18.84
C GLN A 229 -8.46 1.35 18.17
N TYR A 230 -9.15 1.90 17.16
CA TYR A 230 -10.19 1.14 16.48
C TYR A 230 -9.65 -0.01 15.63
N VAL A 231 -8.54 0.18 14.94
CA VAL A 231 -7.82 -0.88 14.21
C VAL A 231 -7.47 -2.07 15.13
N GLU A 232 -7.05 -1.78 16.36
CA GLU A 232 -6.74 -2.82 17.36
C GLU A 232 -8.01 -3.51 17.88
N VAL A 233 -9.02 -2.76 18.28
CA VAL A 233 -10.27 -3.29 18.86
C VAL A 233 -11.07 -4.10 17.84
N SER A 234 -11.16 -3.63 16.59
CA SER A 234 -11.84 -4.34 15.50
C SER A 234 -11.07 -5.56 15.00
N LYS A 235 -9.83 -5.78 15.46
CA LYS A 235 -8.93 -6.82 14.94
C LYS A 235 -8.79 -6.74 13.42
N ALA A 236 -8.63 -5.53 12.91
CA ALA A 236 -8.51 -5.29 11.48
C ALA A 236 -7.41 -6.12 10.83
N ASP A 237 -7.66 -6.60 9.63
CA ASP A 237 -6.65 -7.28 8.80
C ASP A 237 -5.91 -6.29 7.90
N VAL A 238 -6.54 -5.15 7.59
CA VAL A 238 -5.99 -4.07 6.78
C VAL A 238 -6.69 -2.75 7.14
N LEU A 239 -5.90 -1.67 7.14
CA LEU A 239 -6.40 -0.29 7.18
C LEU A 239 -6.41 0.24 5.74
N ALA A 240 -7.56 0.74 5.27
CA ALA A 240 -7.70 1.39 3.98
C ALA A 240 -7.90 2.90 4.16
N MET A 241 -7.27 3.69 3.29
CA MET A 241 -7.37 5.16 3.31
C MET A 241 -7.25 5.74 1.92
N PHE A 242 -7.93 6.86 1.69
CA PHE A 242 -7.80 7.66 0.49
C PHE A 242 -7.05 8.97 0.78
N THR A 243 -6.10 9.30 -0.07
CA THR A 243 -5.35 10.56 0.02
C THR A 243 -5.90 11.55 -0.99
N HIS A 244 -6.75 12.50 -0.54
CA HIS A 244 -7.33 13.52 -1.43
C HIS A 244 -6.38 14.69 -1.71
N GLU A 245 -5.77 15.15 -0.68
CA GLU A 245 -4.67 16.11 -0.63
C GLU A 245 -3.83 15.69 0.58
N ILE A 246 -2.61 16.11 0.63
CA ILE A 246 -1.63 15.82 1.69
C ILE A 246 -2.25 15.93 3.11
N SER A 247 -3.32 16.73 3.27
CA SER A 247 -3.87 17.14 4.57
C SER A 247 -4.51 16.03 5.44
N PHE A 248 -5.24 15.06 4.88
CA PHE A 248 -5.85 13.99 5.71
C PHE A 248 -4.81 12.92 6.05
N PHE A 249 -4.02 12.53 5.03
CA PHE A 249 -2.91 11.61 5.23
C PHE A 249 -1.86 12.20 6.20
N GLU A 250 -1.58 13.51 6.11
CA GLU A 250 -0.73 14.20 7.08
C GLU A 250 -1.34 14.23 8.48
N LYS A 251 -2.65 14.44 8.61
CA LYS A 251 -3.33 14.40 9.92
C LYS A 251 -3.25 13.03 10.57
N VAL A 252 -3.37 11.95 9.79
CA VAL A 252 -3.26 10.57 10.28
C VAL A 252 -1.79 10.16 10.47
N PHE A 253 -0.84 10.75 9.74
CA PHE A 253 0.59 10.40 9.77
C PHE A 253 1.49 11.60 10.05
N ASP A 254 0.99 12.67 10.71
CA ASP A 254 1.71 13.91 10.95
C ASP A 254 3.09 13.66 11.57
N ARG A 255 4.11 14.29 10.94
CA ARG A 255 5.51 14.20 11.34
C ARG A 255 5.77 14.75 12.75
N SER A 256 4.93 15.63 13.28
CA SER A 256 5.14 16.28 14.57
C SER A 256 4.65 15.43 15.76
N MET A 257 3.60 14.62 15.58
CA MET A 257 3.03 13.76 16.61
C MET A 257 3.68 12.37 16.68
N THR A 258 4.36 11.92 15.61
CA THR A 258 5.06 10.62 15.52
C THR A 258 6.16 10.39 16.55
N ARG A 259 6.51 11.38 17.36
CA ARG A 259 7.44 11.19 18.48
C ARG A 259 6.84 10.51 19.70
N LYS A 260 5.51 10.48 19.85
CA LYS A 260 4.85 9.94 21.04
C LYS A 260 4.04 8.67 20.84
N MET A 261 3.54 8.44 19.63
CA MET A 261 2.77 7.23 19.34
C MET A 261 3.42 6.54 18.14
N ALA A 262 4.17 5.50 18.39
CA ALA A 262 4.50 4.54 17.37
C ALA A 262 3.17 3.98 16.88
N PHE A 263 2.72 4.37 15.67
CA PHE A 263 1.72 3.64 14.93
C PHE A 263 2.30 2.22 14.76
N HIS A 264 2.05 1.40 15.76
CA HIS A 264 2.49 0.01 15.80
C HIS A 264 1.49 -0.80 14.98
N SER A 265 1.08 -0.24 13.85
CA SER A 265 0.18 -0.98 12.97
C SER A 265 0.85 -2.29 12.59
N ARG A 266 0.37 -3.36 13.20
CA ARG A 266 0.69 -4.73 12.80
C ARG A 266 -0.08 -5.11 11.54
N VAL A 267 -0.96 -4.24 11.07
CA VAL A 267 -1.79 -4.44 9.89
C VAL A 267 -1.26 -3.65 8.70
N PRO A 268 -1.40 -4.16 7.48
CA PRO A 268 -1.06 -3.42 6.26
C PRO A 268 -1.92 -2.18 6.07
N LEU A 269 -1.33 -1.18 5.40
CA LEU A 269 -2.04 0.01 4.94
C LEU A 269 -2.30 -0.11 3.44
N LEU A 270 -3.56 -0.12 3.03
CA LEU A 270 -3.98 0.00 1.64
C LEU A 270 -4.32 1.45 1.34
N ALA A 271 -3.39 2.15 0.71
CA ALA A 271 -3.51 3.56 0.38
C ALA A 271 -3.93 3.75 -1.08
N PHE A 272 -4.97 4.57 -1.28
CA PHE A 272 -5.44 5.01 -2.58
C PHE A 272 -5.14 6.49 -2.74
N ARG A 273 -4.67 6.89 -3.92
CA ARG A 273 -4.62 8.29 -4.28
C ARG A 273 -5.82 8.62 -5.16
N GLN A 274 -6.65 9.53 -4.70
CA GLN A 274 -7.69 10.09 -5.55
C GLN A 274 -7.09 11.27 -6.34
N THR A 275 -6.95 11.08 -7.65
CA THR A 275 -6.74 12.20 -8.56
C THR A 275 -8.09 12.91 -8.70
N ARG A 276 -8.11 14.24 -8.54
CA ARG A 276 -9.27 15.04 -8.89
C ARG A 276 -9.71 14.64 -10.30
N THR A 277 -10.80 13.91 -10.41
CA THR A 277 -11.51 13.86 -11.70
C THR A 277 -12.06 15.28 -11.86
N GLU A 278 -11.50 16.05 -12.79
CA GLU A 278 -12.16 17.24 -13.30
C GLU A 278 -13.51 16.76 -13.85
N ARG A 279 -14.55 16.79 -13.01
CA ARG A 279 -15.93 16.78 -13.51
C ARG A 279 -16.04 18.11 -14.21
N GLY A 280 -16.15 18.05 -15.55
CA GLY A 280 -16.13 19.13 -16.51
C GLY A 280 -16.97 20.32 -16.11
N LEU A 281 -16.45 21.45 -16.52
CA LEU A 281 -17.17 22.71 -16.73
C LEU A 281 -18.42 22.50 -17.60
#